data_27809d2eeca501fdd6587b7323b1968c
#
_entry.id   27809d2eeca501fdd6587b7323b1968c
#
_cell.length_a   1.000
_cell.length_b   1.000
_cell.length_c   1.000
_cell.angle_alpha   90.00
_cell.angle_beta   90.00
_cell.angle_gamma   90.00
#
_symmetry.space_group_name_H-M   'P 1'
#
loop_
_entity.id
_entity.type
_entity.pdbx_description
1 polymer ?
#
loop_
_entity_poly.entity_id
_entity_poly.type
_entity_poly.pdbx_seq_one_letter_code
_entity_poly.pdbx_strand_id
1 'polypeptide(L)'
;MSDISSFPNSRLRRTRATGWSRAMVRENMLSPADLIWPLFVTEGEGVEEPIATLPGVSRWSVDQIVLRAAEAIELGIPCIALFPNTQADRRTEDGAEAFNPDNLMCRAIRAIKQAHGDQIGVLTDVALDPYTTHGQDGLIDDDGYVLNDDTVAVLVDQAINQANAGADIIAPSDMMDGRVGAIRKALEMNGHPNVQIMSYAAKYASAFYGPFRDAVGSRGLLKGDKKCYQMDPANSDEAMREVAMDITEGADSVMVKPGLPYLDIVRRVRERFDVPVFAYQVSGEYAMIEAAAAAGAGDRDALVLETLLAFKRAGCSGILTYHAAVAARLLRE
;
A
#
# COMPACT_ATOMS: atom_id res chain seq x y z
N MET A 1 5.79 38.32 -9.43
CA MET A 1 4.62 37.83 -10.21
C MET A 1 4.92 38.20 -11.64
N SER A 2 5.04 37.21 -12.54
CA SER A 2 5.17 37.46 -13.99
C SER A 2 3.91 38.17 -14.47
N ASP A 3 4.07 39.23 -15.27
CA ASP A 3 2.96 39.93 -15.91
C ASP A 3 2.19 38.94 -16.78
N ILE A 4 1.04 38.48 -16.26
CA ILE A 4 0.14 37.62 -17.00
C ILE A 4 -0.56 38.50 -18.01
N SER A 5 -0.21 38.39 -19.28
CA SER A 5 -0.83 39.18 -20.33
C SER A 5 -2.33 38.86 -20.42
N SER A 6 -3.15 39.87 -20.68
CA SER A 6 -4.61 39.75 -20.77
C SER A 6 -5.09 39.28 -22.16
N PHE A 7 -6.37 38.82 -22.20
CA PHE A 7 -7.05 38.58 -23.46
C PHE A 7 -7.07 39.86 -24.34
N PRO A 8 -6.87 39.78 -25.68
CA PRO A 8 -6.78 38.57 -26.51
C PRO A 8 -5.36 38.01 -26.67
N ASN A 9 -4.32 38.69 -26.15
CA ASN A 9 -2.92 38.27 -26.30
C ASN A 9 -2.65 36.94 -25.61
N SER A 10 -3.21 36.75 -24.42
CA SER A 10 -3.18 35.47 -23.69
C SER A 10 -4.48 34.71 -23.93
N ARG A 11 -4.38 33.50 -24.45
CA ARG A 11 -5.50 32.56 -24.67
C ARG A 11 -5.09 31.16 -24.24
N LEU A 12 -5.45 30.77 -23.05
CA LEU A 12 -5.08 29.47 -22.48
C LEU A 12 -5.68 28.26 -23.24
N ARG A 13 -6.72 28.46 -24.05
CA ARG A 13 -7.30 27.43 -24.92
C ARG A 13 -6.39 27.03 -26.09
N ARG A 14 -5.36 27.81 -26.43
CA ARG A 14 -4.46 27.48 -27.56
C ARG A 14 -3.80 26.15 -27.41
N THR A 15 -3.27 25.85 -26.21
CA THR A 15 -2.60 24.60 -25.90
C THR A 15 -3.56 23.40 -25.73
N ARG A 16 -4.87 23.66 -25.67
CA ARG A 16 -5.91 22.61 -25.53
C ARG A 16 -6.64 22.29 -26.83
N ALA A 17 -6.41 23.07 -27.88
CA ALA A 17 -7.20 23.04 -29.10
C ALA A 17 -7.07 21.71 -29.89
N THR A 18 -5.90 21.10 -29.89
CA THR A 18 -5.60 19.88 -30.66
C THR A 18 -4.98 18.80 -29.80
N GLY A 19 -5.10 17.52 -30.20
CA GLY A 19 -4.57 16.38 -29.48
C GLY A 19 -3.06 16.45 -29.28
N TRP A 20 -2.30 16.75 -30.34
CA TRP A 20 -0.84 16.85 -30.26
C TRP A 20 -0.39 17.98 -29.32
N SER A 21 -1.10 19.12 -29.34
CA SER A 21 -0.78 20.24 -28.46
C SER A 21 -1.02 19.87 -26.97
N ARG A 22 -2.15 19.20 -26.65
CA ARG A 22 -2.42 18.72 -25.31
C ARG A 22 -1.38 17.70 -24.86
N ALA A 23 -0.95 16.80 -25.74
CA ALA A 23 0.08 15.80 -25.41
C ALA A 23 1.43 16.48 -25.11
N MET A 24 1.79 17.50 -25.86
CA MET A 24 3.07 18.22 -25.73
C MET A 24 3.18 19.02 -24.43
N VAL A 25 2.08 19.53 -23.89
CA VAL A 25 2.05 20.32 -22.65
C VAL A 25 1.60 19.51 -21.41
N ARG A 26 1.47 18.20 -21.56
CA ARG A 26 1.08 17.32 -20.44
C ARG A 26 2.18 17.28 -19.40
N GLU A 27 1.85 17.64 -18.15
CA GLU A 27 2.80 17.75 -17.04
C GLU A 27 3.06 16.41 -16.35
N ASN A 28 2.05 15.51 -16.33
CA ASN A 28 2.16 14.23 -15.65
C ASN A 28 1.73 13.09 -16.59
N MET A 29 2.44 11.98 -16.46
CA MET A 29 2.12 10.74 -17.18
C MET A 29 1.92 9.61 -16.15
N LEU A 30 1.06 8.66 -16.50
CA LEU A 30 0.88 7.41 -15.78
C LEU A 30 1.41 6.28 -16.67
N SER A 31 2.16 5.36 -16.06
CA SER A 31 2.70 4.18 -16.73
C SER A 31 2.52 2.95 -15.83
N PRO A 32 2.62 1.72 -16.35
CA PRO A 32 2.62 0.52 -15.52
C PRO A 32 3.72 0.52 -14.44
N ALA A 33 4.86 1.19 -14.69
CA ALA A 33 5.95 1.32 -13.74
C ALA A 33 5.62 2.15 -12.49
N ASP A 34 4.52 2.90 -12.52
CA ASP A 34 4.02 3.66 -11.36
C ASP A 34 3.12 2.83 -10.44
N LEU A 35 2.83 1.56 -10.77
CA LEU A 35 1.82 0.75 -10.08
C LEU A 35 2.47 -0.30 -9.18
N ILE A 36 1.88 -0.49 -7.99
CA ILE A 36 2.14 -1.62 -7.10
C ILE A 36 0.82 -2.40 -6.99
N TRP A 37 0.85 -3.70 -7.26
CA TRP A 37 -0.34 -4.53 -7.25
C TRP A 37 -0.52 -5.27 -5.92
N PRO A 38 -1.50 -4.91 -5.06
CA PRO A 38 -1.80 -5.63 -3.83
C PRO A 38 -2.51 -6.94 -4.12
N LEU A 39 -2.01 -8.03 -3.51
CA LEU A 39 -2.50 -9.39 -3.66
C LEU A 39 -2.76 -10.01 -2.29
N PHE A 40 -3.90 -10.71 -2.16
CA PHE A 40 -4.24 -11.42 -0.93
C PHE A 40 -3.87 -12.89 -1.06
N VAL A 41 -3.09 -13.39 -0.09
CA VAL A 41 -2.63 -14.77 -0.05
C VAL A 41 -3.51 -15.59 0.90
N THR A 42 -3.93 -16.78 0.49
CA THR A 42 -4.70 -17.73 1.31
C THR A 42 -4.10 -19.13 1.26
N GLU A 43 -4.53 -19.98 2.17
CA GLU A 43 -4.11 -21.39 2.20
C GLU A 43 -4.79 -22.19 1.08
N GLY A 44 -4.21 -23.34 0.75
CA GLY A 44 -4.72 -24.27 -0.27
C GLY A 44 -3.82 -24.39 -1.49
N GLU A 45 -4.30 -25.07 -2.51
CA GLU A 45 -3.67 -25.30 -3.80
C GLU A 45 -4.70 -25.08 -4.91
N GLY A 46 -4.35 -24.31 -5.94
CA GLY A 46 -5.24 -23.93 -7.04
C GLY A 46 -6.40 -23.01 -6.62
N VAL A 47 -6.32 -22.36 -5.46
CA VAL A 47 -7.44 -21.58 -4.90
C VAL A 47 -7.49 -20.18 -5.51
N GLU A 48 -8.67 -19.83 -6.00
CA GLU A 48 -9.13 -18.48 -6.26
C GLU A 48 -10.44 -18.24 -5.49
N GLU A 49 -10.40 -17.38 -4.47
CA GLU A 49 -11.56 -17.07 -3.63
C GLU A 49 -11.95 -15.60 -3.81
N PRO A 50 -13.04 -15.28 -4.54
CA PRO A 50 -13.50 -13.90 -4.73
C PRO A 50 -13.87 -13.23 -3.41
N ILE A 51 -13.50 -11.96 -3.25
CA ILE A 51 -13.81 -11.16 -2.08
C ILE A 51 -15.09 -10.36 -2.36
N ALA A 52 -16.18 -10.70 -1.67
CA ALA A 52 -17.51 -10.15 -1.95
C ALA A 52 -17.58 -8.61 -1.88
N THR A 53 -16.79 -8.00 -1.02
CA THR A 53 -16.75 -6.53 -0.83
C THR A 53 -15.75 -5.82 -1.75
N LEU A 54 -14.99 -6.57 -2.56
CA LEU A 54 -14.00 -6.08 -3.52
C LEU A 54 -14.25 -6.72 -4.90
N PRO A 55 -15.20 -6.24 -5.71
CA PRO A 55 -15.53 -6.83 -7.00
C PRO A 55 -14.29 -6.98 -7.90
N GLY A 56 -14.06 -8.19 -8.43
CA GLY A 56 -12.91 -8.49 -9.29
C GLY A 56 -11.58 -8.69 -8.56
N VAL A 57 -11.57 -8.70 -7.23
CA VAL A 57 -10.40 -9.04 -6.41
C VAL A 57 -10.65 -10.35 -5.69
N SER A 58 -9.65 -11.23 -5.70
CA SER A 58 -9.69 -12.56 -5.06
C SER A 58 -8.54 -12.75 -4.08
N ARG A 59 -8.71 -13.70 -3.15
CA ARG A 59 -7.61 -14.31 -2.43
C ARG A 59 -7.07 -15.47 -3.26
N TRP A 60 -5.77 -15.66 -3.23
CA TRP A 60 -5.08 -16.62 -4.06
C TRP A 60 -4.20 -17.54 -3.22
N SER A 61 -4.19 -18.83 -3.49
CA SER A 61 -3.19 -19.75 -2.90
C SER A 61 -1.78 -19.42 -3.41
N VAL A 62 -0.76 -19.92 -2.71
CA VAL A 62 0.65 -19.59 -3.00
C VAL A 62 1.03 -19.90 -4.45
N ASP A 63 0.60 -21.05 -5.00
CA ASP A 63 0.81 -21.42 -6.40
C ASP A 63 0.17 -20.42 -7.38
N GLN A 64 -1.02 -19.91 -7.06
CA GLN A 64 -1.72 -18.92 -7.89
C GLN A 64 -1.09 -17.53 -7.76
N ILE A 65 -0.56 -17.16 -6.58
CA ILE A 65 0.19 -15.92 -6.39
C ILE A 65 1.43 -15.86 -7.30
N VAL A 66 2.14 -16.98 -7.48
CA VAL A 66 3.26 -17.06 -8.42
C VAL A 66 2.83 -16.73 -9.85
N LEU A 67 1.65 -17.20 -10.27
CA LEU A 67 1.08 -16.85 -11.59
C LEU A 67 0.68 -15.38 -11.69
N ARG A 68 0.16 -14.79 -10.60
CA ARG A 68 -0.16 -13.34 -10.56
C ARG A 68 1.12 -12.49 -10.63
N ALA A 69 2.22 -12.96 -10.02
CA ALA A 69 3.53 -12.31 -10.15
C ALA A 69 4.03 -12.34 -11.61
N ALA A 70 3.87 -13.47 -12.31
CA ALA A 70 4.19 -13.56 -13.75
C ALA A 70 3.35 -12.57 -14.58
N GLU A 71 2.05 -12.48 -14.31
CA GLU A 71 1.16 -11.52 -14.97
C GLU A 71 1.59 -10.06 -14.71
N ALA A 72 1.99 -9.72 -13.49
CA ALA A 72 2.50 -8.38 -13.15
C ALA A 72 3.76 -8.04 -13.98
N ILE A 73 4.70 -9.00 -14.10
CA ILE A 73 5.90 -8.84 -14.95
C ILE A 73 5.51 -8.60 -16.41
N GLU A 74 4.62 -9.42 -16.97
CA GLU A 74 4.13 -9.24 -18.35
C GLU A 74 3.47 -7.89 -18.56
N LEU A 75 2.74 -7.39 -17.58
CA LEU A 75 2.09 -6.08 -17.62
C LEU A 75 3.04 -4.90 -17.40
N GLY A 76 4.31 -5.16 -17.02
CA GLY A 76 5.29 -4.12 -16.72
C GLY A 76 5.06 -3.45 -15.36
N ILE A 77 4.34 -4.11 -14.44
CA ILE A 77 4.17 -3.68 -13.05
C ILE A 77 5.42 -4.13 -12.28
N PRO A 78 6.17 -3.21 -11.66
CA PRO A 78 7.48 -3.54 -11.09
C PRO A 78 7.41 -4.22 -9.72
N CYS A 79 6.29 -4.12 -9.02
CA CYS A 79 6.17 -4.57 -7.63
C CYS A 79 4.77 -5.09 -7.31
N ILE A 80 4.72 -6.16 -6.53
CA ILE A 80 3.50 -6.67 -5.90
C ILE A 80 3.58 -6.47 -4.39
N ALA A 81 2.43 -6.22 -3.76
CA ALA A 81 2.32 -6.10 -2.30
C ALA A 81 1.49 -7.26 -1.74
N LEU A 82 2.04 -8.04 -0.81
CA LEU A 82 1.40 -9.23 -0.28
C LEU A 82 0.69 -8.96 1.04
N PHE A 83 -0.53 -9.50 1.19
CA PHE A 83 -1.33 -9.45 2.40
C PHE A 83 -1.88 -10.84 2.73
N PRO A 84 -1.58 -11.43 3.90
CA PRO A 84 -2.02 -12.78 4.22
C PRO A 84 -3.45 -12.81 4.76
N ASN A 85 -4.21 -13.81 4.36
CA ASN A 85 -5.43 -14.22 5.04
C ASN A 85 -5.10 -15.38 6.00
N THR A 86 -4.62 -15.02 7.19
CA THR A 86 -4.25 -16.00 8.22
C THR A 86 -5.50 -16.70 8.75
N GLN A 87 -5.47 -18.03 8.82
CA GLN A 87 -6.56 -18.84 9.37
C GLN A 87 -6.78 -18.55 10.86
N ALA A 88 -8.01 -18.69 11.32
CA ALA A 88 -8.39 -18.32 12.69
C ALA A 88 -7.66 -19.15 13.78
N ASP A 89 -7.35 -20.41 13.48
CA ASP A 89 -6.62 -21.31 14.38
C ASP A 89 -5.12 -21.02 14.50
N ARG A 90 -4.59 -20.17 13.63
CA ARG A 90 -3.20 -19.69 13.64
C ARG A 90 -3.06 -18.32 14.30
N ARG A 91 -4.17 -17.64 14.61
CA ARG A 91 -4.13 -16.35 15.29
C ARG A 91 -4.01 -16.53 16.78
N THR A 92 -3.15 -15.72 17.39
CA THR A 92 -2.91 -15.70 18.84
C THR A 92 -3.04 -14.28 19.39
N GLU A 93 -3.07 -14.09 20.69
CA GLU A 93 -3.11 -12.74 21.28
C GLU A 93 -1.80 -11.97 21.05
N ASP A 94 -0.68 -12.69 21.02
CA ASP A 94 0.67 -12.14 20.79
C ASP A 94 1.08 -12.10 19.31
N GLY A 95 0.23 -12.56 18.38
CA GLY A 95 0.53 -12.56 16.95
C GLY A 95 1.68 -13.49 16.54
N ALA A 96 1.93 -14.58 17.28
CA ALA A 96 3.10 -15.46 17.11
C ALA A 96 3.30 -16.00 15.68
N GLU A 97 2.24 -16.15 14.90
CA GLU A 97 2.34 -16.57 13.49
C GLU A 97 3.11 -15.56 12.63
N ALA A 98 3.18 -14.27 13.00
CA ALA A 98 3.90 -13.24 12.25
C ALA A 98 5.41 -13.54 12.13
N PHE A 99 6.01 -14.14 13.15
CA PHE A 99 7.43 -14.49 13.18
C PHE A 99 7.71 -15.99 13.04
N ASN A 100 6.69 -16.81 12.72
CA ASN A 100 6.87 -18.17 12.27
C ASN A 100 7.53 -18.17 10.87
N PRO A 101 8.73 -18.78 10.67
CA PRO A 101 9.42 -18.74 9.38
C PRO A 101 8.67 -19.49 8.26
N ASP A 102 7.75 -20.37 8.61
CA ASP A 102 6.94 -21.13 7.66
C ASP A 102 5.49 -20.63 7.54
N ASN A 103 5.23 -19.41 8.01
CA ASN A 103 3.92 -18.77 7.84
C ASN A 103 3.57 -18.57 6.35
N LEU A 104 2.30 -18.32 6.09
CA LEU A 104 1.75 -18.17 4.74
C LEU A 104 2.47 -17.08 3.93
N MET A 105 2.81 -15.93 4.56
CA MET A 105 3.53 -14.83 3.94
C MET A 105 4.93 -15.26 3.49
N CYS A 106 5.72 -15.86 4.37
CA CYS A 106 7.08 -16.29 4.07
C CYS A 106 7.12 -17.39 3.01
N ARG A 107 6.14 -18.28 2.99
CA ARG A 107 6.00 -19.29 1.93
C ARG A 107 5.71 -18.65 0.58
N ALA A 108 4.82 -17.65 0.52
CA ALA A 108 4.51 -16.92 -0.69
C ALA A 108 5.73 -16.15 -1.23
N ILE A 109 6.46 -15.43 -0.36
CA ILE A 109 7.69 -14.71 -0.73
C ILE A 109 8.69 -15.68 -1.37
N ARG A 110 9.01 -16.79 -0.68
CA ARG A 110 9.98 -17.78 -1.19
C ARG A 110 9.56 -18.37 -2.54
N ALA A 111 8.28 -18.70 -2.72
CA ALA A 111 7.77 -19.24 -3.98
C ALA A 111 7.89 -18.23 -5.13
N ILE A 112 7.58 -16.98 -4.92
CA ILE A 112 7.72 -15.91 -5.93
C ILE A 112 9.20 -15.72 -6.29
N LYS A 113 10.08 -15.58 -5.28
CA LYS A 113 11.52 -15.35 -5.51
C LYS A 113 12.17 -16.57 -6.17
N GLN A 114 11.74 -17.78 -5.86
CA GLN A 114 12.19 -18.99 -6.54
C GLN A 114 11.79 -19.03 -8.02
N ALA A 115 10.58 -18.58 -8.36
CA ALA A 115 10.05 -18.63 -9.71
C ALA A 115 10.54 -17.47 -10.60
N HIS A 116 10.66 -16.28 -10.05
CA HIS A 116 10.85 -15.04 -10.82
C HIS A 116 12.13 -14.26 -10.46
N GLY A 117 12.81 -14.60 -9.35
CA GLY A 117 14.04 -13.91 -8.92
C GLY A 117 13.80 -12.41 -8.75
N ASP A 118 14.66 -11.61 -9.40
CA ASP A 118 14.63 -10.14 -9.31
C ASP A 118 13.81 -9.46 -10.44
N GLN A 119 13.01 -10.25 -11.18
CA GLN A 119 12.16 -9.67 -12.23
C GLN A 119 10.99 -8.86 -11.66
N ILE A 120 10.63 -9.04 -10.38
CA ILE A 120 9.57 -8.34 -9.69
C ILE A 120 9.94 -8.08 -8.23
N GLY A 121 9.66 -6.87 -7.75
CA GLY A 121 9.79 -6.53 -6.34
C GLY A 121 8.64 -7.13 -5.51
N VAL A 122 8.98 -7.65 -4.33
CA VAL A 122 8.02 -8.18 -3.35
C VAL A 122 8.00 -7.25 -2.14
N LEU A 123 6.91 -6.49 -1.99
CA LEU A 123 6.61 -5.67 -0.84
C LEU A 123 5.77 -6.46 0.15
N THR A 124 6.14 -6.41 1.43
CA THR A 124 5.40 -7.08 2.50
C THR A 124 4.96 -6.12 3.58
N ASP A 125 3.73 -6.28 4.00
CA ASP A 125 3.16 -5.52 5.11
C ASP A 125 3.73 -6.00 6.44
N VAL A 126 4.09 -5.08 7.34
CA VAL A 126 4.51 -5.36 8.70
C VAL A 126 3.51 -4.71 9.65
N ALA A 127 2.65 -5.54 10.22
CA ALA A 127 1.64 -5.22 11.22
C ALA A 127 1.07 -6.53 11.77
N LEU A 128 0.49 -6.53 12.96
CA LEU A 128 0.04 -7.75 13.61
C LEU A 128 -1.44 -8.09 13.41
N ASP A 129 -2.25 -7.19 12.83
CA ASP A 129 -3.70 -7.41 12.69
C ASP A 129 -4.11 -8.66 11.88
N PRO A 130 -3.33 -9.18 10.90
CA PRO A 130 -3.64 -10.46 10.28
C PRO A 130 -3.38 -11.67 11.19
N TYR A 131 -2.60 -11.51 12.26
CA TYR A 131 -2.08 -12.59 13.12
C TYR A 131 -2.66 -12.58 14.53
N THR A 132 -3.33 -11.49 14.95
CA THR A 132 -3.91 -11.34 16.28
C THR A 132 -5.37 -11.76 16.32
N THR A 133 -5.81 -12.30 17.47
CA THR A 133 -7.22 -12.66 17.73
C THR A 133 -8.11 -11.44 17.97
N HIS A 134 -7.52 -10.30 18.33
CA HIS A 134 -8.23 -9.04 18.63
C HIS A 134 -8.20 -8.02 17.46
N GLY A 135 -7.46 -8.29 16.37
CA GLY A 135 -7.46 -7.47 15.15
C GLY A 135 -6.79 -6.10 15.26
N GLN A 136 -6.03 -5.84 16.32
CA GLN A 136 -5.18 -4.66 16.44
C GLN A 136 -3.85 -4.87 15.72
N ASP A 137 -3.21 -3.77 15.27
CA ASP A 137 -1.94 -3.81 14.54
C ASP A 137 -0.73 -4.09 15.46
N GLY A 138 -0.94 -4.08 16.79
CA GLY A 138 0.05 -4.33 17.83
C GLY A 138 -0.50 -5.15 18.99
N LEU A 139 0.37 -5.41 19.98
CA LEU A 139 0.02 -6.08 21.24
C LEU A 139 -0.86 -5.19 22.10
N ILE A 140 -1.76 -5.78 22.87
CA ILE A 140 -2.67 -5.05 23.77
C ILE A 140 -2.46 -5.44 25.21
N ASP A 141 -2.71 -4.50 26.12
CA ASP A 141 -2.83 -4.79 27.55
C ASP A 141 -4.22 -5.34 27.93
N ASP A 142 -4.45 -5.59 29.22
CA ASP A 142 -5.70 -6.10 29.75
C ASP A 142 -6.89 -5.15 29.52
N ASP A 143 -6.64 -3.86 29.37
CA ASP A 143 -7.64 -2.80 29.07
C ASP A 143 -7.89 -2.64 27.56
N GLY A 144 -7.11 -3.32 26.71
CA GLY A 144 -7.20 -3.26 25.25
C GLY A 144 -6.44 -2.09 24.63
N TYR A 145 -5.57 -1.41 25.36
CA TYR A 145 -4.68 -0.38 24.86
C TYR A 145 -3.49 -1.02 24.13
N VAL A 146 -3.13 -0.47 22.96
CA VAL A 146 -2.01 -0.99 22.16
C VAL A 146 -0.67 -0.52 22.74
N LEU A 147 0.17 -1.49 23.11
CA LEU A 147 1.49 -1.27 23.71
C LEU A 147 2.52 -0.97 22.63
N ASN A 148 3.11 0.23 22.63
CA ASN A 148 4.05 0.67 21.60
C ASN A 148 5.34 -0.17 21.60
N ASP A 149 6.10 -0.14 22.69
CA ASP A 149 7.46 -0.68 22.74
C ASP A 149 7.51 -2.20 22.61
N ASP A 150 6.57 -2.89 23.25
CA ASP A 150 6.44 -4.35 23.12
C ASP A 150 6.04 -4.75 21.70
N THR A 151 5.17 -3.97 21.06
CA THR A 151 4.80 -4.18 19.65
C THR A 151 5.99 -3.99 18.74
N VAL A 152 6.78 -2.93 18.89
CA VAL A 152 7.97 -2.67 18.06
C VAL A 152 8.94 -3.85 18.10
N ALA A 153 9.14 -4.50 19.25
CA ALA A 153 10.00 -5.68 19.33
C ALA A 153 9.50 -6.83 18.43
N VAL A 154 8.20 -7.12 18.45
CA VAL A 154 7.57 -8.17 17.61
C VAL A 154 7.58 -7.79 16.13
N LEU A 155 7.37 -6.52 15.78
CA LEU A 155 7.45 -6.03 14.40
C LEU A 155 8.86 -6.18 13.81
N VAL A 156 9.90 -6.01 14.62
CA VAL A 156 11.29 -6.28 14.23
C VAL A 156 11.45 -7.75 13.87
N ASP A 157 10.96 -8.67 14.69
CA ASP A 157 11.04 -10.11 14.42
C ASP A 157 10.27 -10.48 13.15
N GLN A 158 9.07 -9.90 12.94
CA GLN A 158 8.28 -10.07 11.72
C GLN A 158 9.05 -9.58 10.49
N ALA A 159 9.64 -8.38 10.55
CA ALA A 159 10.39 -7.79 9.45
C ALA A 159 11.61 -8.64 9.05
N ILE A 160 12.38 -9.12 10.04
CA ILE A 160 13.53 -10.00 9.80
C ILE A 160 13.08 -11.34 9.22
N ASN A 161 11.98 -11.90 9.71
CA ASN A 161 11.42 -13.14 9.18
C ASN A 161 11.04 -13.01 7.69
N GLN A 162 10.40 -11.91 7.31
CA GLN A 162 10.04 -11.63 5.90
C GLN A 162 11.28 -11.34 5.04
N ALA A 163 12.27 -10.61 5.55
CA ALA A 163 13.54 -10.35 4.86
C ALA A 163 14.32 -11.66 4.61
N ASN A 164 14.38 -12.57 5.59
CA ASN A 164 14.97 -13.90 5.47
C ASN A 164 14.25 -14.77 4.43
N ALA A 165 12.95 -14.58 4.24
CA ALA A 165 12.17 -15.24 3.19
C ALA A 165 12.44 -14.68 1.80
N GLY A 166 13.06 -13.48 1.67
CA GLY A 166 13.43 -12.83 0.41
C GLY A 166 12.59 -11.63 0.02
N ALA A 167 11.89 -10.98 0.97
CA ALA A 167 11.18 -9.72 0.72
C ALA A 167 12.18 -8.63 0.29
N ASP A 168 11.83 -7.84 -0.73
CA ASP A 168 12.64 -6.73 -1.23
C ASP A 168 12.32 -5.41 -0.50
N ILE A 169 11.06 -5.25 -0.07
CA ILE A 169 10.58 -4.04 0.60
C ILE A 169 9.77 -4.45 1.83
N ILE A 170 10.21 -3.99 2.99
CA ILE A 170 9.47 -4.08 4.26
C ILE A 170 8.64 -2.80 4.42
N ALA A 171 7.33 -2.95 4.63
CA ALA A 171 6.42 -1.81 4.69
C ALA A 171 5.63 -1.78 6.01
N PRO A 172 6.21 -1.21 7.09
CA PRO A 172 5.55 -1.14 8.38
C PRO A 172 4.31 -0.25 8.31
N SER A 173 3.15 -0.84 8.59
CA SER A 173 1.84 -0.19 8.50
C SER A 173 1.13 -0.05 9.86
N ASP A 174 1.81 -0.40 10.93
CA ASP A 174 1.32 -0.46 12.30
C ASP A 174 1.15 0.91 12.96
N MET A 175 1.96 1.91 12.60
CA MET A 175 2.01 3.26 13.16
C MET A 175 2.56 3.35 14.60
N MET A 176 3.40 2.40 15.04
CA MET A 176 4.08 2.51 16.34
C MET A 176 5.25 3.48 16.25
N ASP A 177 5.49 4.24 17.32
CA ASP A 177 6.61 5.17 17.41
C ASP A 177 7.96 4.43 17.41
N GLY A 178 8.92 4.86 16.58
CA GLY A 178 10.27 4.32 16.54
C GLY A 178 10.45 2.99 15.80
N ARG A 179 9.36 2.43 15.20
CA ARG A 179 9.40 1.13 14.52
C ARG A 179 10.32 1.13 13.30
N VAL A 180 10.37 2.22 12.54
CA VAL A 180 11.20 2.29 11.33
C VAL A 180 12.68 2.20 11.70
N GLY A 181 13.12 2.94 12.72
CA GLY A 181 14.50 2.92 13.19
C GLY A 181 14.90 1.57 13.78
N ALA A 182 14.02 0.93 14.52
CA ALA A 182 14.25 -0.40 15.09
C ALA A 182 14.38 -1.46 13.98
N ILE A 183 13.47 -1.47 12.99
CA ILE A 183 13.50 -2.38 11.84
C ILE A 183 14.76 -2.13 10.99
N ARG A 184 15.09 -0.87 10.65
CA ARG A 184 16.30 -0.55 9.87
C ARG A 184 17.55 -1.09 10.53
N LYS A 185 17.71 -0.80 11.82
CA LYS A 185 18.87 -1.30 12.59
C LYS A 185 18.94 -2.83 12.58
N ALA A 186 17.81 -3.50 12.74
CA ALA A 186 17.78 -4.96 12.75
C ALA A 186 18.13 -5.55 11.38
N LEU A 187 17.60 -4.97 10.28
CA LEU A 187 17.94 -5.40 8.91
C LEU A 187 19.44 -5.29 8.64
N GLU A 188 20.10 -4.17 9.02
CA GLU A 188 21.55 -3.99 8.90
C GLU A 188 22.32 -5.06 9.69
N MET A 189 21.94 -5.31 10.94
CA MET A 189 22.60 -6.26 11.82
C MET A 189 22.45 -7.72 11.37
N ASN A 190 21.38 -8.04 10.65
CA ASN A 190 21.08 -9.40 10.17
C ASN A 190 21.49 -9.63 8.71
N GLY A 191 22.26 -8.71 8.11
CA GLY A 191 22.83 -8.90 6.77
C GLY A 191 21.87 -8.59 5.61
N HIS A 192 20.85 -7.78 5.86
CA HIS A 192 19.86 -7.32 4.87
C HIS A 192 20.00 -5.82 4.50
N PRO A 193 21.22 -5.30 4.17
CA PRO A 193 21.42 -3.87 3.94
C PRO A 193 20.68 -3.34 2.69
N ASN A 194 20.31 -4.22 1.77
CA ASN A 194 19.64 -3.84 0.52
C ASN A 194 18.11 -3.96 0.58
N VAL A 195 17.55 -4.47 1.67
CA VAL A 195 16.09 -4.51 1.86
C VAL A 195 15.61 -3.09 2.17
N GLN A 196 14.69 -2.61 1.33
CA GLN A 196 14.14 -1.26 1.45
C GLN A 196 13.07 -1.20 2.56
N ILE A 197 12.90 -0.02 3.15
CA ILE A 197 11.77 0.29 4.03
C ILE A 197 10.87 1.31 3.33
N MET A 198 9.63 0.91 3.01
CA MET A 198 8.55 1.81 2.60
C MET A 198 7.60 2.01 3.78
N SER A 199 7.80 3.07 4.55
CA SER A 199 6.98 3.31 5.72
C SER A 199 5.58 3.83 5.34
N TYR A 200 4.54 3.29 5.97
CA TYR A 200 3.22 3.93 6.01
C TYR A 200 3.28 5.13 6.96
N ALA A 201 4.02 6.14 6.56
CA ALA A 201 4.39 7.28 7.41
C ALA A 201 3.22 8.24 7.71
N ALA A 202 2.13 8.19 6.93
CA ALA A 202 0.93 8.96 7.17
C ALA A 202 -0.30 8.08 6.95
N LYS A 203 -0.62 7.24 7.95
CA LYS A 203 -1.80 6.34 7.93
C LYS A 203 -2.87 6.88 8.86
N TYR A 204 -4.03 7.18 8.30
CA TYR A 204 -5.16 7.77 9.00
C TYR A 204 -6.17 6.74 9.49
N ALA A 205 -6.83 7.00 10.61
CA ALA A 205 -7.98 6.23 11.11
C ALA A 205 -9.19 6.49 10.21
N SER A 206 -9.34 5.68 9.15
CA SER A 206 -10.24 5.97 8.05
C SER A 206 -11.42 5.01 7.96
N ALA A 207 -12.57 5.55 7.54
CA ALA A 207 -13.76 4.77 7.18
C ALA A 207 -13.59 3.97 5.87
N PHE A 208 -12.57 4.27 5.05
CA PHE A 208 -12.31 3.62 3.76
C PHE A 208 -11.66 2.24 3.86
N TYR A 209 -11.43 1.68 5.06
CA TYR A 209 -10.78 0.37 5.24
C TYR A 209 -11.74 -0.83 5.31
N GLY A 210 -13.06 -0.60 5.21
CA GLY A 210 -14.07 -1.64 5.39
C GLY A 210 -13.82 -2.92 4.59
N PRO A 211 -13.68 -2.86 3.25
CA PRO A 211 -13.47 -4.05 2.42
C PRO A 211 -12.14 -4.77 2.65
N PHE A 212 -11.08 -4.07 3.07
CA PHE A 212 -9.78 -4.68 3.40
C PHE A 212 -9.89 -5.66 4.57
N ARG A 213 -10.66 -5.32 5.60
CA ARG A 213 -10.87 -6.21 6.75
C ARG A 213 -11.54 -7.53 6.35
N ASP A 214 -12.41 -7.49 5.36
CA ASP A 214 -13.01 -8.69 4.75
C ASP A 214 -11.93 -9.52 4.03
N ALA A 215 -11.06 -8.85 3.28
CA ALA A 215 -10.02 -9.49 2.47
C ALA A 215 -8.99 -10.27 3.30
N VAL A 216 -8.53 -9.70 4.42
CA VAL A 216 -7.58 -10.36 5.35
C VAL A 216 -8.29 -11.22 6.41
N GLY A 217 -9.62 -11.36 6.33
CA GLY A 217 -10.41 -12.18 7.26
C GLY A 217 -10.47 -11.63 8.70
N SER A 218 -10.23 -10.33 8.91
CA SER A 218 -10.26 -9.70 10.24
C SER A 218 -11.58 -8.97 10.55
N ARG A 219 -12.58 -9.08 9.67
CA ARG A 219 -13.90 -8.47 9.88
C ARG A 219 -14.56 -9.00 11.16
N GLY A 220 -14.92 -8.10 12.07
CA GLY A 220 -15.56 -8.44 13.34
C GLY A 220 -14.61 -8.85 14.46
N LEU A 221 -13.30 -8.94 14.23
CA LEU A 221 -12.31 -9.25 15.26
C LEU A 221 -11.90 -8.01 16.07
N LEU A 222 -11.93 -6.81 15.44
CA LEU A 222 -11.42 -5.60 16.05
C LEU A 222 -12.12 -5.29 17.38
N LYS A 223 -11.37 -5.34 18.47
CA LYS A 223 -11.78 -4.87 19.79
C LYS A 223 -11.41 -3.39 19.91
N GLY A 224 -12.39 -2.53 20.17
CA GLY A 224 -12.18 -1.08 20.21
C GLY A 224 -12.04 -0.43 18.83
N ASP A 225 -11.15 0.56 18.73
CA ASP A 225 -10.82 1.23 17.46
C ASP A 225 -9.27 1.32 17.30
N LYS A 226 -8.81 1.97 16.24
CA LYS A 226 -7.38 2.13 15.94
C LYS A 226 -6.91 3.59 16.09
N LYS A 227 -7.71 4.45 16.75
CA LYS A 227 -7.44 5.90 16.82
C LYS A 227 -6.34 6.26 17.81
N CYS A 228 -5.94 5.35 18.70
CA CYS A 228 -4.83 5.59 19.61
C CYS A 228 -3.45 5.55 18.93
N TYR A 229 -3.37 5.02 17.70
CA TYR A 229 -2.12 4.97 16.93
C TYR A 229 -2.25 5.37 15.45
N GLN A 230 -3.44 5.30 14.84
CA GLN A 230 -3.67 5.87 13.51
C GLN A 230 -4.07 7.32 13.62
N MET A 231 -3.58 8.15 12.71
CA MET A 231 -3.77 9.60 12.72
C MET A 231 -5.23 10.02 12.59
N ASP A 232 -5.60 11.13 13.21
CA ASP A 232 -6.94 11.73 13.05
C ASP A 232 -7.11 12.26 11.61
N PRO A 233 -8.21 11.89 10.91
CA PRO A 233 -8.52 12.42 9.57
C PRO A 233 -8.60 13.94 9.47
N ALA A 234 -8.79 14.65 10.58
CA ALA A 234 -8.84 16.10 10.62
C ALA A 234 -7.45 16.76 10.62
N ASN A 235 -6.37 15.98 10.83
CA ASN A 235 -5.03 16.52 11.01
C ASN A 235 -4.21 16.46 9.71
N SER A 236 -3.51 17.52 9.38
CA SER A 236 -2.59 17.58 8.24
C SER A 236 -1.15 17.93 8.64
N ASP A 237 -0.96 18.71 9.70
CA ASP A 237 0.39 19.11 10.16
C ASP A 237 1.10 17.97 10.89
N GLU A 238 0.35 17.11 11.55
CA GLU A 238 0.83 15.88 12.19
C GLU A 238 1.55 14.99 11.17
N ALA A 239 0.96 14.78 9.99
CA ALA A 239 1.56 13.99 8.91
C ALA A 239 2.99 14.46 8.54
N MET A 240 3.24 15.78 8.59
CA MET A 240 4.58 16.32 8.29
C MET A 240 5.60 15.96 9.36
N ARG A 241 5.17 15.76 10.60
CA ARG A 241 6.03 15.33 11.71
C ARG A 241 6.30 13.83 11.64
N GLU A 242 5.25 13.02 11.44
CA GLU A 242 5.36 11.57 11.27
C GLU A 242 6.32 11.19 10.14
N VAL A 243 6.09 11.78 8.95
CA VAL A 243 6.96 11.56 7.78
C VAL A 243 8.40 11.97 8.05
N ALA A 244 8.63 13.10 8.74
CA ALA A 244 9.98 13.55 9.06
C ALA A 244 10.69 12.59 10.02
N MET A 245 9.98 12.00 10.98
CA MET A 245 10.51 11.02 11.91
C MET A 245 10.89 9.73 11.19
N ASP A 246 9.98 9.16 10.38
CA ASP A 246 10.24 7.94 9.64
C ASP A 246 11.42 8.06 8.67
N ILE A 247 11.57 9.21 7.99
CA ILE A 247 12.73 9.50 7.14
C ILE A 247 14.02 9.54 7.98
N THR A 248 13.98 10.20 9.15
CA THR A 248 15.14 10.29 10.05
C THR A 248 15.53 8.93 10.61
N GLU A 249 14.57 8.04 10.81
CA GLU A 249 14.74 6.67 11.26
C GLU A 249 15.24 5.71 10.17
N GLY A 250 15.27 6.14 8.92
CA GLY A 250 15.86 5.38 7.81
C GLY A 250 14.85 4.76 6.83
N ALA A 251 13.66 5.32 6.69
CA ALA A 251 12.76 4.97 5.59
C ALA A 251 13.35 5.41 4.24
N ASP A 252 13.40 4.48 3.27
CA ASP A 252 13.85 4.75 1.89
C ASP A 252 12.77 5.45 1.08
N SER A 253 11.51 5.23 1.43
CA SER A 253 10.33 5.83 0.84
C SER A 253 9.18 5.88 1.84
N VAL A 254 8.20 6.76 1.58
CA VAL A 254 7.06 6.98 2.47
C VAL A 254 5.73 6.80 1.73
N MET A 255 4.72 6.35 2.44
CA MET A 255 3.38 6.10 1.89
C MET A 255 2.33 6.87 2.68
N VAL A 256 1.39 7.50 1.95
CA VAL A 256 0.17 8.10 2.49
C VAL A 256 -1.00 7.13 2.31
N LYS A 257 -1.75 6.85 3.37
CA LYS A 257 -2.90 5.93 3.37
C LYS A 257 -4.05 6.46 4.25
N PRO A 258 -5.28 6.58 3.71
CA PRO A 258 -5.71 6.38 2.32
C PRO A 258 -5.11 7.38 1.32
N GLY A 259 -5.41 7.19 0.04
CA GLY A 259 -4.80 7.98 -1.03
C GLY A 259 -5.65 9.15 -1.54
N LEU A 260 -6.76 8.90 -2.28
CA LEU A 260 -7.56 9.96 -2.93
C LEU A 260 -8.09 11.03 -1.97
N PRO A 261 -8.62 10.68 -0.77
CA PRO A 261 -9.08 11.70 0.18
C PRO A 261 -7.96 12.54 0.80
N TYR A 262 -6.69 12.15 0.59
CA TYR A 262 -5.49 12.74 1.21
C TYR A 262 -4.45 13.21 0.17
N LEU A 263 -4.89 13.60 -1.04
CA LEU A 263 -4.00 14.14 -2.07
C LEU A 263 -3.32 15.44 -1.64
N ASP A 264 -3.92 16.21 -0.75
CA ASP A 264 -3.33 17.37 -0.09
C ASP A 264 -2.12 16.97 0.77
N ILE A 265 -2.21 15.87 1.51
CA ILE A 265 -1.10 15.33 2.29
C ILE A 265 0.01 14.84 1.37
N VAL A 266 -0.33 14.07 0.32
CA VAL A 266 0.64 13.63 -0.70
C VAL A 266 1.40 14.85 -1.26
N ARG A 267 0.68 15.90 -1.64
CA ARG A 267 1.27 17.12 -2.19
C ARG A 267 2.19 17.81 -1.19
N ARG A 268 1.76 17.96 0.06
CA ARG A 268 2.56 18.57 1.14
C ARG A 268 3.84 17.79 1.44
N VAL A 269 3.75 16.45 1.50
CA VAL A 269 4.91 15.58 1.71
C VAL A 269 5.89 15.73 0.55
N ARG A 270 5.40 15.65 -0.70
CA ARG A 270 6.24 15.78 -1.90
C ARG A 270 6.94 17.14 -2.00
N GLU A 271 6.32 18.22 -1.56
CA GLU A 271 6.91 19.57 -1.58
C GLU A 271 7.93 19.78 -0.47
N ARG A 272 7.83 19.03 0.63
CA ARG A 272 8.67 19.23 1.80
C ARG A 272 9.87 18.29 1.88
N PHE A 273 9.77 17.08 1.32
CA PHE A 273 10.77 16.04 1.49
C PHE A 273 11.23 15.49 0.12
N ASP A 274 12.54 15.27 -0.01
CA ASP A 274 13.17 14.75 -1.23
C ASP A 274 13.28 13.22 -1.24
N VAL A 275 12.22 12.53 -0.77
CA VAL A 275 12.11 11.08 -0.80
C VAL A 275 11.00 10.64 -1.75
N PRO A 276 11.03 9.41 -2.29
CA PRO A 276 9.91 8.87 -3.05
C PRO A 276 8.65 8.81 -2.19
N VAL A 277 7.54 9.35 -2.72
CA VAL A 277 6.24 9.39 -2.05
C VAL A 277 5.29 8.45 -2.76
N PHE A 278 4.74 7.50 -2.03
CA PHE A 278 3.72 6.57 -2.50
C PHE A 278 2.37 6.89 -1.88
N ALA A 279 1.31 6.39 -2.47
CA ALA A 279 -0.03 6.44 -1.90
C ALA A 279 -0.76 5.12 -2.11
N TYR A 280 -1.63 4.77 -1.16
CA TYR A 280 -2.49 3.60 -1.30
C TYR A 280 -3.92 4.04 -1.65
N GLN A 281 -4.36 3.73 -2.87
CA GLN A 281 -5.78 3.75 -3.23
C GLN A 281 -6.44 2.54 -2.54
N VAL A 282 -6.98 2.76 -1.34
CA VAL A 282 -7.43 1.69 -0.47
C VAL A 282 -8.75 1.05 -0.93
N SER A 283 -9.09 -0.06 -0.26
CA SER A 283 -10.23 -0.90 -0.61
C SER A 283 -11.57 -0.17 -0.70
N GLY A 284 -11.83 0.80 0.17
CA GLY A 284 -13.05 1.63 0.10
C GLY A 284 -13.05 2.58 -1.09
N GLU A 285 -11.91 3.14 -1.45
CA GLU A 285 -11.78 3.99 -2.65
C GLU A 285 -12.02 3.18 -3.92
N TYR A 286 -11.39 2.00 -4.01
CA TYR A 286 -11.63 1.03 -5.08
C TYR A 286 -13.11 0.66 -5.19
N ALA A 287 -13.74 0.24 -4.10
CA ALA A 287 -15.14 -0.17 -4.07
C ALA A 287 -16.08 0.98 -4.48
N MET A 288 -15.79 2.23 -4.10
CA MET A 288 -16.56 3.42 -4.50
C MET A 288 -16.47 3.67 -6.01
N ILE A 289 -15.28 3.51 -6.63
CA ILE A 289 -15.10 3.67 -8.08
C ILE A 289 -15.89 2.59 -8.82
N GLU A 290 -15.77 1.32 -8.41
CA GLU A 290 -16.51 0.21 -9.02
C GLU A 290 -18.03 0.38 -8.85
N ALA A 291 -18.49 0.81 -7.68
CA ALA A 291 -19.93 1.06 -7.43
C ALA A 291 -20.45 2.23 -8.27
N ALA A 292 -19.69 3.31 -8.41
CA ALA A 292 -20.06 4.46 -9.24
C ALA A 292 -20.17 4.06 -10.72
N ALA A 293 -19.22 3.30 -11.22
CA ALA A 293 -19.24 2.75 -12.58
C ALA A 293 -20.43 1.82 -12.81
N ALA A 294 -20.69 0.89 -11.89
CA ALA A 294 -21.83 -0.03 -11.95
C ALA A 294 -23.19 0.71 -11.92
N ALA A 295 -23.27 1.85 -11.23
CA ALA A 295 -24.46 2.70 -11.19
C ALA A 295 -24.59 3.62 -12.43
N GLY A 296 -23.66 3.56 -13.39
CA GLY A 296 -23.65 4.41 -14.58
C GLY A 296 -23.26 5.86 -14.33
N ALA A 297 -22.60 6.17 -13.21
CA ALA A 297 -22.15 7.53 -12.88
C ALA A 297 -20.94 7.99 -13.69
N GLY A 298 -20.28 7.09 -14.43
CA GLY A 298 -19.18 7.39 -15.33
C GLY A 298 -18.66 6.15 -16.02
N ASP A 299 -17.84 6.35 -17.05
CA ASP A 299 -17.09 5.28 -17.70
C ASP A 299 -16.05 4.73 -16.74
N ARG A 300 -16.06 3.39 -16.52
CA ARG A 300 -15.21 2.72 -15.54
C ARG A 300 -13.72 2.97 -15.81
N ASP A 301 -13.30 2.76 -17.03
CA ASP A 301 -11.89 2.79 -17.40
C ASP A 301 -11.36 4.23 -17.34
N ALA A 302 -12.18 5.20 -17.75
CA ALA A 302 -11.86 6.61 -17.58
C ALA A 302 -11.75 7.01 -16.11
N LEU A 303 -12.66 6.54 -15.23
CA LEU A 303 -12.61 6.81 -13.79
C LEU A 303 -11.35 6.20 -13.15
N VAL A 304 -10.98 4.98 -13.52
CA VAL A 304 -9.75 4.32 -13.06
C VAL A 304 -8.52 5.14 -13.46
N LEU A 305 -8.37 5.46 -14.74
CA LEU A 305 -7.19 6.19 -15.23
C LEU A 305 -7.12 7.62 -14.68
N GLU A 306 -8.24 8.33 -14.57
CA GLU A 306 -8.27 9.71 -14.05
C GLU A 306 -7.91 9.75 -12.56
N THR A 307 -8.43 8.82 -11.75
CA THR A 307 -8.10 8.75 -10.33
C THR A 307 -6.62 8.42 -10.10
N LEU A 308 -6.05 7.49 -10.87
CA LEU A 308 -4.62 7.18 -10.80
C LEU A 308 -3.74 8.35 -11.28
N LEU A 309 -4.16 9.06 -12.32
CA LEU A 309 -3.46 10.27 -12.76
C LEU A 309 -3.52 11.40 -11.73
N ALA A 310 -4.59 11.46 -10.91
CA ALA A 310 -4.68 12.43 -9.82
C ALA A 310 -3.57 12.23 -8.77
N PHE A 311 -3.20 10.99 -8.45
CA PHE A 311 -2.04 10.69 -7.60
C PHE A 311 -0.72 11.18 -8.20
N LYS A 312 -0.50 10.94 -9.49
CA LYS A 312 0.69 11.45 -10.20
C LYS A 312 0.75 12.98 -10.18
N ARG A 313 -0.37 13.64 -10.40
CA ARG A 313 -0.48 15.12 -10.36
C ARG A 313 -0.23 15.66 -8.95
N ALA A 314 -0.62 14.92 -7.90
CA ALA A 314 -0.28 15.27 -6.51
C ALA A 314 1.20 15.08 -6.19
N GLY A 315 1.93 14.28 -6.98
CA GLY A 315 3.38 14.08 -6.86
C GLY A 315 3.81 12.68 -6.41
N CYS A 316 2.90 11.68 -6.45
CA CYS A 316 3.28 10.30 -6.16
C CYS A 316 4.33 9.76 -7.13
N SER A 317 5.35 9.10 -6.58
CA SER A 317 6.29 8.27 -7.31
C SER A 317 5.63 6.98 -7.80
N GLY A 318 4.80 6.36 -6.96
CA GLY A 318 4.02 5.18 -7.31
C GLY A 318 2.73 5.07 -6.50
N ILE A 319 1.85 4.15 -6.92
CA ILE A 319 0.49 3.99 -6.39
C ILE A 319 0.22 2.51 -6.14
N LEU A 320 -0.11 2.18 -4.91
CA LEU A 320 -0.60 0.87 -4.53
C LEU A 320 -2.10 0.85 -4.78
N THR A 321 -2.57 -0.01 -5.69
CA THR A 321 -3.97 -0.02 -6.13
C THR A 321 -4.43 -1.39 -6.62
N TYR A 322 -5.65 -1.78 -6.26
CA TYR A 322 -6.30 -2.99 -6.79
C TYR A 322 -6.62 -2.89 -8.29
N HIS A 323 -6.64 -1.69 -8.86
CA HIS A 323 -6.78 -1.48 -10.30
C HIS A 323 -5.48 -1.70 -11.09
N ALA A 324 -4.35 -2.07 -10.48
CA ALA A 324 -3.05 -2.10 -11.12
C ALA A 324 -3.02 -2.89 -12.44
N ALA A 325 -3.51 -4.13 -12.43
CA ALA A 325 -3.53 -4.97 -13.63
C ALA A 325 -4.46 -4.41 -14.74
N VAL A 326 -5.63 -3.88 -14.35
CA VAL A 326 -6.57 -3.24 -15.30
C VAL A 326 -5.95 -1.98 -15.89
N ALA A 327 -5.42 -1.09 -15.06
CA ALA A 327 -4.80 0.14 -15.50
C ALA A 327 -3.58 -0.12 -16.41
N ALA A 328 -2.75 -1.12 -16.07
CA ALA A 328 -1.60 -1.48 -16.89
C ALA A 328 -2.01 -1.98 -18.29
N ARG A 329 -3.13 -2.70 -18.43
CA ARG A 329 -3.68 -3.10 -19.74
C ARG A 329 -4.17 -1.87 -20.52
N LEU A 330 -4.98 -1.00 -19.90
CA LEU A 330 -5.51 0.22 -20.52
C LEU A 330 -4.42 1.19 -20.98
N LEU A 331 -3.27 1.23 -20.31
CA LEU A 331 -2.15 2.09 -20.68
C LEU A 331 -1.32 1.57 -21.87
N ARG A 332 -1.59 0.34 -22.34
CA ARG A 332 -0.94 -0.26 -23.51
C ARG A 332 -1.74 -0.10 -24.80
N GLU A 333 -3.03 0.17 -24.69
CA GLU A 333 -3.92 0.48 -25.79
C GLU A 333 -3.74 1.95 -26.28
#